data_b22d94b0057a321b0f6dce488fb59a93
#
_entry.id   b22d94b0057a321b0f6dce488fb59a93
#
_cell.length_a   1.000
_cell.length_b   1.000
_cell.length_c   1.000
_cell.angle_alpha   90.00
_cell.angle_beta   90.00
_cell.angle_gamma   90.00
#
_symmetry.space_group_name_H-M   'P 1'
#
loop_
_entity.id
_entity.type
_entity.pdbx_description
1 polymer ?
#
loop_
_entity_poly.entity_id
_entity_poly.type
_entity_poly.pdbx_seq_one_letter_code
_entity_poly.pdbx_strand_id
1 'polypeptide(L)'
;RSIGSDFVTSTLMSYVVRANYNYASKYYLTATARYDGSSKFAEGKRWGLFPSFSAAWNIAEENFMKEQDVLSQLKLRLGYGLVGNQNIDDFAFYTLYDAKLEDGKVTYVPKGRRGTKDITWESQRQFNVGVDMGFLNGRITASLDAFLIKNKDLLMTRSLPLTSGFSSAVENIGAIENKGIEFSMNAKLIETR
;
A
#
# COMPACT_ATOMS: atom_id res chain seq x y z
N ARG A 1 22.02 -27.16 -28.88
CA ARG A 1 21.01 -26.69 -27.91
C ARG A 1 21.76 -26.37 -26.63
N SER A 2 21.91 -25.09 -26.31
CA SER A 2 22.35 -24.67 -24.98
C SER A 2 21.13 -24.59 -24.09
N ILE A 3 21.14 -25.30 -22.95
CA ILE A 3 20.13 -25.16 -21.90
C ILE A 3 20.80 -24.24 -20.87
N GLY A 4 20.32 -22.99 -20.78
CA GLY A 4 20.70 -22.06 -19.73
C GLY A 4 19.61 -22.06 -18.68
N SER A 5 19.96 -22.09 -17.39
CA SER A 5 19.07 -21.83 -16.28
C SER A 5 19.63 -20.63 -15.51
N ASP A 6 18.83 -19.58 -15.38
CA ASP A 6 19.13 -18.44 -14.54
C ASP A 6 18.40 -18.57 -13.22
N PHE A 7 19.10 -18.31 -12.12
CA PHE A 7 18.53 -18.28 -10.79
C PHE A 7 18.70 -16.88 -10.19
N VAL A 8 17.58 -16.25 -9.88
CA VAL A 8 17.56 -14.92 -9.26
C VAL A 8 16.92 -15.01 -7.88
N THR A 9 17.58 -14.46 -6.87
CA THR A 9 17.08 -14.43 -5.50
C THR A 9 16.86 -12.99 -5.07
N SER A 10 15.65 -12.69 -4.58
CA SER A 10 15.35 -11.43 -3.90
C SER A 10 14.98 -11.71 -2.44
N THR A 11 15.31 -10.77 -1.56
CA THR A 11 15.04 -10.86 -0.13
C THR A 11 14.25 -9.66 0.33
N LEU A 12 13.20 -9.93 1.12
CA LEU A 12 12.42 -8.94 1.85
C LEU A 12 12.52 -9.24 3.34
N MET A 13 12.87 -8.24 4.14
CA MET A 13 12.92 -8.32 5.60
C MET A 13 12.00 -7.27 6.19
N SER A 14 11.17 -7.66 7.18
CA SER A 14 10.18 -6.78 7.78
C SER A 14 10.22 -6.86 9.31
N TYR A 15 10.24 -5.70 9.94
CA TYR A 15 10.03 -5.56 11.38
C TYR A 15 8.69 -4.88 11.60
N VAL A 16 7.86 -5.48 12.47
CA VAL A 16 6.50 -4.96 12.74
C VAL A 16 6.31 -4.79 14.23
N VAL A 17 5.82 -3.62 14.62
CA VAL A 17 5.34 -3.33 15.97
C VAL A 17 3.91 -2.85 15.87
N ARG A 18 3.03 -3.43 16.72
CA ARG A 18 1.62 -3.04 16.80
C ARG A 18 1.21 -2.85 18.25
N ALA A 19 0.50 -1.77 18.51
CA ALA A 19 -0.15 -1.48 19.77
C ALA A 19 -1.66 -1.33 19.54
N ASN A 20 -2.45 -1.99 20.41
CA ASN A 20 -3.91 -1.87 20.42
C ASN A 20 -4.33 -1.40 21.81
N TYR A 21 -5.22 -0.42 21.85
CA TYR A 21 -5.79 0.10 23.06
C TYR A 21 -7.31 0.11 22.96
N ASN A 22 -7.97 -0.42 23.96
CA ASN A 22 -9.42 -0.40 24.10
C ASN A 22 -9.77 0.14 25.48
N TYR A 23 -10.59 1.16 25.54
CA TYR A 23 -11.07 1.72 26.79
C TYR A 23 -12.60 1.68 26.85
N ALA A 24 -13.11 1.00 27.87
CA ALA A 24 -14.53 0.91 28.23
C ALA A 24 -15.45 0.46 27.06
N SER A 25 -14.93 -0.28 26.06
CA SER A 25 -15.64 -0.63 24.82
C SER A 25 -16.15 0.58 24.03
N LYS A 26 -15.70 1.78 24.35
CA LYS A 26 -16.06 3.04 23.73
C LYS A 26 -15.00 3.53 22.75
N TYR A 27 -13.73 3.48 23.14
CA TYR A 27 -12.61 4.03 22.40
C TYR A 27 -11.64 2.92 22.00
N TYR A 28 -11.38 2.80 20.73
CA TYR A 28 -10.46 1.81 20.17
C TYR A 28 -9.37 2.56 19.41
N LEU A 29 -8.12 2.27 19.72
CA LEU A 29 -6.97 2.85 19.04
C LEU A 29 -6.05 1.71 18.62
N THR A 30 -5.54 1.77 17.39
CA THR A 30 -4.51 0.88 16.91
C THR A 30 -3.41 1.71 16.24
N ALA A 31 -2.18 1.46 16.62
CA ALA A 31 -1.00 2.01 15.95
C ALA A 31 -0.12 0.87 15.50
N THR A 32 0.35 0.91 14.26
CA THR A 32 1.28 -0.07 13.70
C THR A 32 2.41 0.67 13.01
N ALA A 33 3.64 0.22 13.23
CA ALA A 33 4.80 0.65 12.47
C ALA A 33 5.45 -0.58 11.83
N ARG A 34 5.66 -0.54 10.51
CA ARG A 34 6.34 -1.58 9.75
C ARG A 34 7.58 -0.99 9.10
N TYR A 35 8.72 -1.60 9.32
CA TYR A 35 10.00 -1.22 8.75
C TYR A 35 10.48 -2.33 7.83
N ASP A 36 10.41 -2.10 6.53
CA ASP A 36 10.66 -3.08 5.48
C ASP A 36 11.96 -2.78 4.75
N GLY A 37 12.78 -3.81 4.53
CA GLY A 37 14.00 -3.74 3.75
C GLY A 37 13.98 -4.70 2.57
N SER A 38 14.25 -4.21 1.36
CA SER A 38 14.25 -5.00 0.13
C SER A 38 15.58 -4.96 -0.59
N SER A 39 16.04 -6.14 -1.04
CA SER A 39 17.24 -6.27 -1.88
C SER A 39 17.05 -5.74 -3.31
N LYS A 40 15.81 -5.43 -3.71
CA LYS A 40 15.49 -4.87 -5.04
C LYS A 40 15.94 -3.43 -5.22
N PHE A 41 16.27 -2.74 -4.12
CA PHE A 41 16.76 -1.36 -4.12
C PHE A 41 18.26 -1.28 -3.82
N ALA A 42 18.89 -0.22 -4.30
CA ALA A 42 20.29 0.06 -4.04
C ALA A 42 20.57 0.29 -2.54
N GLU A 43 21.82 0.17 -2.15
CA GLU A 43 22.27 0.48 -0.79
C GLU A 43 21.85 1.93 -0.42
N GLY A 44 21.36 2.12 0.81
CA GLY A 44 20.82 3.40 1.27
C GLY A 44 19.37 3.69 0.86
N LYS A 45 18.76 2.90 -0.06
CA LYS A 45 17.36 3.03 -0.49
C LYS A 45 16.49 1.80 -0.16
N ARG A 46 17.10 0.77 0.44
CA ARG A 46 16.47 -0.53 0.72
C ARG A 46 15.35 -0.44 1.74
N TRP A 47 15.47 0.46 2.71
CA TRP A 47 14.60 0.49 3.88
C TRP A 47 13.53 1.56 3.77
N GLY A 48 12.28 1.18 4.07
CA GLY A 48 11.13 2.06 4.14
C GLY A 48 10.36 1.89 5.46
N LEU A 49 9.89 2.99 6.05
CA LEU A 49 9.03 2.99 7.23
C LEU A 49 7.58 3.27 6.83
N PHE A 50 6.68 2.36 7.21
CA PHE A 50 5.27 2.39 6.84
C PHE A 50 4.39 2.37 8.10
N PRO A 51 4.11 3.54 8.69
CA PRO A 51 3.22 3.65 9.83
C PRO A 51 1.75 3.59 9.41
N SER A 52 0.90 3.06 10.30
CA SER A 52 -0.54 3.16 10.19
C SER A 52 -1.17 3.42 11.56
N PHE A 53 -2.28 4.10 11.55
CA PHE A 53 -3.05 4.47 12.71
C PHE A 53 -4.54 4.32 12.43
N SER A 54 -5.28 3.76 13.39
CA SER A 54 -6.74 3.75 13.33
C SER A 54 -7.34 4.09 14.69
N ALA A 55 -8.44 4.80 14.65
CA ALA A 55 -9.24 5.12 15.83
C ALA A 55 -10.71 4.79 15.53
N ALA A 56 -11.41 4.29 16.55
CA ALA A 56 -12.86 4.14 16.47
C ALA A 56 -13.48 4.56 17.81
N TRP A 57 -14.58 5.28 17.69
CA TRP A 57 -15.40 5.71 18.83
C TRP A 57 -16.80 5.10 18.71
N ASN A 58 -17.13 4.25 19.67
CA ASN A 58 -18.46 3.66 19.77
C ASN A 58 -19.37 4.62 20.55
N ILE A 59 -20.01 5.53 19.84
CA ILE A 59 -20.83 6.60 20.40
C ILE A 59 -22.07 6.00 21.09
N ALA A 60 -22.59 4.87 20.57
CA ALA A 60 -23.75 4.21 21.16
C ALA A 60 -23.55 3.78 22.61
N GLU A 61 -22.29 3.54 23.04
CA GLU A 61 -21.97 3.16 24.43
C GLU A 61 -21.83 4.37 25.37
N GLU A 62 -21.97 5.59 24.87
CA GLU A 62 -21.91 6.78 25.70
C GLU A 62 -23.18 6.96 26.55
N ASN A 63 -23.02 7.55 27.73
CA ASN A 63 -24.14 7.68 28.66
C ASN A 63 -25.29 8.52 28.11
N PHE A 64 -24.99 9.54 27.29
CA PHE A 64 -26.01 10.39 26.66
C PHE A 64 -26.78 9.68 25.55
N MET A 65 -26.31 8.51 25.08
CA MET A 65 -26.98 7.71 24.04
C MET A 65 -27.87 6.61 24.65
N LYS A 66 -27.80 6.34 25.97
CA LYS A 66 -28.54 5.25 26.62
C LYS A 66 -30.02 5.54 26.81
N GLU A 67 -30.43 6.80 26.74
CA GLU A 67 -31.82 7.23 26.92
C GLU A 67 -32.65 7.24 25.62
N GLN A 68 -32.03 6.86 24.48
CA GLN A 68 -32.68 6.80 23.18
C GLN A 68 -32.77 5.37 22.65
N ASP A 69 -33.86 5.02 21.97
CA ASP A 69 -34.13 3.68 21.45
C ASP A 69 -34.06 3.61 19.89
N VAL A 70 -33.73 4.71 19.22
CA VAL A 70 -33.73 4.78 17.74
C VAL A 70 -32.47 4.17 17.14
N LEU A 71 -31.31 4.51 17.73
CA LEU A 71 -30.00 4.05 17.27
C LEU A 71 -29.50 2.91 18.14
N SER A 72 -29.44 1.71 17.61
CA SER A 72 -28.85 0.54 18.27
C SER A 72 -27.32 0.45 18.08
N GLN A 73 -26.79 1.15 17.09
CA GLN A 73 -25.36 1.27 16.83
C GLN A 73 -25.05 2.65 16.26
N LEU A 74 -23.99 3.27 16.77
CA LEU A 74 -23.40 4.47 16.19
C LEU A 74 -21.90 4.43 16.49
N LYS A 75 -21.09 4.24 15.43
CA LYS A 75 -19.64 4.13 15.55
C LYS A 75 -18.95 4.99 14.52
N LEU A 76 -18.09 5.88 14.98
CA LEU A 76 -17.21 6.66 14.12
C LEU A 76 -15.88 5.93 13.96
N ARG A 77 -15.34 5.88 12.74
CA ARG A 77 -14.06 5.25 12.39
C ARG A 77 -13.16 6.25 11.66
N LEU A 78 -11.90 6.26 12.04
CA LEU A 78 -10.85 7.02 11.39
C LEU A 78 -9.70 6.08 11.09
N GLY A 79 -9.08 6.21 9.93
CA GLY A 79 -7.93 5.41 9.53
C GLY A 79 -6.94 6.24 8.73
N TYR A 80 -5.66 6.06 9.02
CA TYR A 80 -4.55 6.57 8.22
C TYR A 80 -3.51 5.47 8.07
N GLY A 81 -3.01 5.26 6.87
CA GLY A 81 -1.96 4.28 6.60
C GLY A 81 -1.02 4.73 5.50
N LEU A 82 0.25 4.36 5.67
CA LEU A 82 1.28 4.43 4.65
C LEU A 82 1.68 3.00 4.29
N VAL A 83 1.68 2.68 2.99
CA VAL A 83 2.07 1.37 2.46
C VAL A 83 3.14 1.56 1.39
N GLY A 84 4.18 0.72 1.43
CA GLY A 84 5.23 0.67 0.41
C GLY A 84 4.97 -0.41 -0.62
N ASN A 85 5.28 -0.13 -1.87
CA ASN A 85 5.29 -1.09 -2.96
C ASN A 85 6.70 -1.17 -3.56
N GLN A 86 7.17 -2.40 -3.81
CA GLN A 86 8.47 -2.73 -4.40
C GLN A 86 8.34 -3.53 -5.70
N ASN A 87 7.24 -3.38 -6.40
CA ASN A 87 6.96 -4.17 -7.62
C ASN A 87 7.82 -3.71 -8.81
N ILE A 88 9.12 -4.03 -8.73
CA ILE A 88 10.12 -3.83 -9.78
C ILE A 88 10.89 -5.13 -9.99
N ASP A 89 11.53 -5.23 -11.15
CA ASP A 89 12.46 -6.32 -11.45
C ASP A 89 13.67 -6.28 -10.50
N ASP A 90 14.23 -7.45 -10.26
CA ASP A 90 15.50 -7.57 -9.55
C ASP A 90 16.60 -6.85 -10.32
N PHE A 91 17.55 -6.27 -9.60
CA PHE A 91 18.67 -5.51 -10.17
C PHE A 91 18.27 -4.30 -11.03
N ALA A 92 17.05 -3.74 -10.86
CA ALA A 92 16.62 -2.55 -11.59
C ALA A 92 17.54 -1.33 -11.40
N PHE A 93 18.28 -1.29 -10.30
CA PHE A 93 19.25 -0.24 -9.98
C PHE A 93 20.62 -0.43 -10.67
N TYR A 94 20.89 -1.60 -11.28
CA TYR A 94 22.09 -1.86 -12.07
C TYR A 94 21.83 -1.78 -13.57
N THR A 95 22.82 -1.25 -14.30
CA THR A 95 22.89 -1.44 -15.76
C THR A 95 23.53 -2.78 -16.04
N LEU A 96 22.78 -3.69 -16.66
CA LEU A 96 23.24 -5.02 -17.02
C LEU A 96 23.80 -5.02 -18.45
N TYR A 97 24.82 -5.85 -18.70
CA TYR A 97 25.47 -5.99 -19.99
C TYR A 97 25.48 -7.47 -20.41
N ASP A 98 25.29 -7.71 -21.69
CA ASP A 98 25.54 -9.01 -22.31
C ASP A 98 26.95 -9.04 -22.90
N ALA A 99 27.66 -10.13 -22.68
CA ALA A 99 28.93 -10.38 -23.33
C ALA A 99 28.66 -10.99 -24.71
N LYS A 100 29.16 -10.34 -25.78
CA LYS A 100 29.13 -10.86 -27.16
C LYS A 100 30.55 -11.14 -27.63
N LEU A 101 30.72 -12.27 -28.29
CA LEU A 101 31.97 -12.63 -28.93
C LEU A 101 31.85 -12.23 -30.41
N GLU A 102 32.63 -11.24 -30.85
CA GLU A 102 32.73 -10.78 -32.23
C GLU A 102 34.20 -10.78 -32.63
N ASP A 103 34.52 -11.44 -33.74
CA ASP A 103 35.88 -11.57 -34.26
C ASP A 103 36.95 -11.99 -33.22
N GLY A 104 36.60 -12.93 -32.36
CA GLY A 104 37.49 -13.42 -31.30
C GLY A 104 37.69 -12.45 -30.13
N LYS A 105 36.97 -11.31 -30.08
CA LYS A 105 36.98 -10.34 -28.99
C LYS A 105 35.65 -10.35 -28.22
N VAL A 106 35.73 -10.26 -26.89
CA VAL A 106 34.55 -10.10 -26.05
C VAL A 106 34.18 -8.63 -25.99
N THR A 107 32.97 -8.29 -26.44
CA THR A 107 32.37 -6.96 -26.34
C THR A 107 31.21 -7.00 -25.35
N TYR A 108 31.02 -5.94 -24.55
CA TYR A 108 29.92 -5.81 -23.61
C TYR A 108 28.87 -4.83 -24.16
N VAL A 109 27.66 -5.32 -24.36
CA VAL A 109 26.55 -4.52 -24.90
C VAL A 109 25.48 -4.37 -23.82
N PRO A 110 24.97 -3.15 -23.55
CA PRO A 110 23.89 -2.97 -22.58
C PRO A 110 22.68 -3.83 -22.93
N LYS A 111 22.04 -4.44 -21.91
CA LYS A 111 20.78 -5.21 -22.07
C LYS A 111 19.55 -4.35 -22.40
N GLY A 112 19.73 -3.10 -22.80
CA GLY A 112 18.66 -2.20 -23.20
C GLY A 112 18.09 -1.36 -22.07
N ARG A 113 18.11 -1.83 -20.80
CA ARG A 113 17.64 -1.06 -19.65
C ARG A 113 18.81 -0.38 -18.94
N ARG A 114 18.66 0.94 -18.72
CA ARG A 114 19.58 1.72 -17.89
C ARG A 114 19.23 1.46 -16.41
N GLY A 115 20.23 1.18 -15.58
CA GLY A 115 20.08 1.09 -14.13
C GLY A 115 19.81 2.45 -13.49
N THR A 116 18.93 2.48 -12.49
CA THR A 116 18.56 3.68 -11.75
C THR A 116 18.90 3.51 -10.28
N LYS A 117 20.01 4.10 -9.83
CA LYS A 117 20.50 3.95 -8.44
C LYS A 117 19.60 4.62 -7.40
N ASP A 118 18.86 5.65 -7.80
CA ASP A 118 18.01 6.44 -6.90
C ASP A 118 16.59 5.88 -6.76
N ILE A 119 16.30 4.73 -7.38
CA ILE A 119 15.00 4.08 -7.29
C ILE A 119 14.69 3.70 -5.84
N THR A 120 13.49 4.01 -5.40
CA THR A 120 13.02 3.79 -4.03
C THR A 120 11.59 3.26 -4.01
N TRP A 121 11.09 2.98 -2.82
CA TRP A 121 9.73 2.51 -2.61
C TRP A 121 8.69 3.47 -3.21
N GLU A 122 7.75 2.91 -3.97
CA GLU A 122 6.49 3.59 -4.27
C GLU A 122 5.68 3.66 -2.97
N SER A 123 5.06 4.80 -2.68
CA SER A 123 4.32 5.02 -1.45
C SER A 123 2.84 5.29 -1.71
N GLN A 124 1.97 4.55 -1.01
CA GLN A 124 0.54 4.79 -0.96
C GLN A 124 0.14 5.34 0.40
N ARG A 125 -0.46 6.52 0.42
CA ARG A 125 -1.07 7.13 1.60
C ARG A 125 -2.58 7.00 1.50
N GLN A 126 -3.17 6.42 2.52
CA GLN A 126 -4.62 6.23 2.59
C GLN A 126 -5.17 6.89 3.83
N PHE A 127 -6.24 7.67 3.67
CA PHE A 127 -7.02 8.25 4.74
C PHE A 127 -8.47 7.84 4.57
N ASN A 128 -9.10 7.35 5.65
CA ASN A 128 -10.48 6.88 5.68
C ASN A 128 -11.22 7.48 6.86
N VAL A 129 -12.45 7.87 6.63
CA VAL A 129 -13.43 8.25 7.66
C VAL A 129 -14.71 7.48 7.39
N GLY A 130 -15.26 6.83 8.41
CA GLY A 130 -16.48 6.05 8.25
C GLY A 130 -17.40 6.19 9.48
N VAL A 131 -18.70 6.06 9.21
CA VAL A 131 -19.74 6.01 10.25
C VAL A 131 -20.57 4.75 10.03
N ASP A 132 -20.66 3.93 11.09
CA ASP A 132 -21.54 2.76 11.12
C ASP A 132 -22.78 3.12 11.96
N MET A 133 -23.96 2.85 11.43
CA MET A 133 -25.23 3.13 12.04
C MET A 133 -26.09 1.86 12.09
N GLY A 134 -26.79 1.66 13.20
CA GLY A 134 -27.76 0.58 13.37
C GLY A 134 -29.07 1.15 13.90
N PHE A 135 -30.17 0.69 13.36
CA PHE A 135 -31.52 1.12 13.71
C PHE A 135 -32.39 -0.10 14.04
N LEU A 136 -33.43 0.12 14.85
CA LEU A 136 -34.43 -0.89 15.19
C LEU A 136 -33.81 -2.20 15.71
N ASN A 137 -32.95 -2.11 16.70
CA ASN A 137 -32.22 -3.25 17.28
C ASN A 137 -31.42 -4.06 16.26
N GLY A 138 -30.78 -3.35 15.30
CA GLY A 138 -29.93 -3.98 14.28
C GLY A 138 -30.69 -4.57 13.09
N ARG A 139 -32.00 -4.35 12.96
CA ARG A 139 -32.75 -4.76 11.77
C ARG A 139 -32.34 -3.98 10.52
N ILE A 140 -31.96 -2.72 10.67
CA ILE A 140 -31.40 -1.91 9.60
C ILE A 140 -30.00 -1.50 10.04
N THR A 141 -29.00 -1.78 9.22
CA THR A 141 -27.63 -1.30 9.39
C THR A 141 -27.20 -0.54 8.17
N ALA A 142 -26.47 0.56 8.37
CA ALA A 142 -25.93 1.37 7.28
C ALA A 142 -24.48 1.75 7.62
N SER A 143 -23.65 1.87 6.60
CA SER A 143 -22.33 2.49 6.71
C SER A 143 -22.14 3.55 5.62
N LEU A 144 -21.47 4.62 6.01
CA LEU A 144 -21.04 5.68 5.12
C LEU A 144 -19.53 5.85 5.31
N ASP A 145 -18.77 5.66 4.24
CA ASP A 145 -17.32 5.75 4.23
C ASP A 145 -16.88 6.80 3.22
N ALA A 146 -15.89 7.62 3.59
CA ALA A 146 -15.18 8.51 2.69
C ALA A 146 -13.70 8.16 2.73
N PHE A 147 -13.07 8.12 1.57
CA PHE A 147 -11.65 7.77 1.45
C PHE A 147 -10.89 8.72 0.53
N LEU A 148 -9.59 8.84 0.83
CA LEU A 148 -8.61 9.52 0.00
C LEU A 148 -7.35 8.66 -0.06
N ILE A 149 -6.99 8.22 -1.28
CA ILE A 149 -5.80 7.42 -1.55
C ILE A 149 -4.88 8.22 -2.46
N LYS A 150 -3.62 8.40 -2.06
CA LYS A 150 -2.58 9.06 -2.84
C LYS A 150 -1.41 8.12 -3.02
N ASN A 151 -1.18 7.70 -4.26
CA ASN A 151 0.03 7.00 -4.65
C ASN A 151 1.04 8.02 -5.15
N LYS A 152 2.26 7.96 -4.64
CA LYS A 152 3.38 8.81 -5.03
C LYS A 152 4.59 7.96 -5.39
N ASP A 153 5.47 8.56 -6.17
CA ASP A 153 6.72 7.92 -6.57
C ASP A 153 6.48 6.58 -7.27
N LEU A 154 5.47 6.55 -8.18
CA LEU A 154 5.08 5.34 -8.90
C LEU A 154 6.28 4.74 -9.62
N LEU A 155 6.47 3.44 -9.47
CA LEU A 155 7.53 2.67 -10.13
C LEU A 155 7.14 2.39 -11.58
N MET A 156 7.62 3.21 -12.51
CA MET A 156 7.24 3.14 -13.92
C MET A 156 8.46 2.96 -14.82
N THR A 157 8.27 2.18 -15.90
CA THR A 157 9.26 2.07 -16.98
C THR A 157 9.07 3.22 -17.95
N ARG A 158 10.09 4.07 -18.06
CA ARG A 158 10.16 5.17 -19.04
C ARG A 158 11.00 4.76 -20.25
N SER A 159 10.46 4.95 -21.45
CA SER A 159 11.24 4.81 -22.68
C SER A 159 12.30 5.91 -22.82
N LEU A 160 13.48 5.56 -23.26
CA LEU A 160 14.59 6.47 -23.46
C LEU A 160 14.87 6.64 -24.96
N PRO A 161 15.38 7.82 -25.40
CA PRO A 161 15.85 8.01 -26.75
C PRO A 161 17.00 7.02 -27.07
N LEU A 162 16.99 6.43 -28.26
CA LEU A 162 18.01 5.47 -28.69
C LEU A 162 19.43 6.06 -28.67
N THR A 163 19.57 7.37 -28.81
CA THR A 163 20.84 8.10 -28.69
C THR A 163 21.48 7.98 -27.29
N SER A 164 20.71 7.59 -26.28
CA SER A 164 21.22 7.31 -24.93
C SER A 164 21.96 5.98 -24.81
N GLY A 165 21.87 5.12 -25.81
CA GLY A 165 22.38 3.74 -25.79
C GLY A 165 21.48 2.75 -25.00
N PHE A 166 20.31 3.21 -24.52
CA PHE A 166 19.35 2.41 -23.77
C PHE A 166 17.95 2.58 -24.34
N SER A 167 17.11 1.55 -24.19
CA SER A 167 15.70 1.60 -24.60
C SER A 167 14.78 2.11 -23.49
N SER A 168 15.14 1.84 -22.22
CA SER A 168 14.29 2.17 -21.07
C SER A 168 15.06 2.37 -19.77
N ALA A 169 14.38 2.95 -18.79
CA ALA A 169 14.80 2.99 -17.39
C ALA A 169 13.57 2.85 -16.50
N VAL A 170 13.71 2.24 -15.32
CA VAL A 170 12.68 2.24 -14.28
C VAL A 170 12.98 3.41 -13.35
N GLU A 171 11.99 4.26 -13.11
CA GLU A 171 12.15 5.47 -12.30
C GLU A 171 10.88 5.67 -11.44
N ASN A 172 11.04 6.38 -10.31
CA ASN A 172 9.90 6.82 -9.51
C ASN A 172 9.30 8.08 -10.17
N ILE A 173 8.21 7.89 -10.93
CA ILE A 173 7.60 8.96 -11.72
C ILE A 173 6.09 8.97 -11.54
N GLY A 174 5.53 10.17 -11.30
CA GLY A 174 4.09 10.36 -11.28
C GLY A 174 3.45 10.13 -9.93
N ALA A 175 2.19 10.49 -9.88
CA ALA A 175 1.30 10.31 -8.73
C ALA A 175 -0.12 10.07 -9.21
N ILE A 176 -0.89 9.31 -8.44
CA ILE A 176 -2.32 9.07 -8.67
C ILE A 176 -3.06 9.38 -7.39
N GLU A 177 -4.17 10.09 -7.50
CA GLU A 177 -5.09 10.36 -6.41
C GLU A 177 -6.45 9.74 -6.71
N ASN A 178 -6.97 8.95 -5.76
CA ASN A 178 -8.31 8.40 -5.78
C ASN A 178 -9.05 8.87 -4.54
N LYS A 179 -10.26 9.36 -4.71
CA LYS A 179 -11.15 9.75 -3.61
C LYS A 179 -12.57 9.36 -3.92
N GLY A 180 -13.33 9.03 -2.90
CA GLY A 180 -14.69 8.61 -3.08
C GLY A 180 -15.47 8.57 -1.78
N ILE A 181 -16.77 8.34 -1.94
CA ILE A 181 -17.73 8.11 -0.86
C ILE A 181 -18.44 6.81 -1.20
N GLU A 182 -18.56 5.94 -0.21
CA GLU A 182 -19.24 4.66 -0.31
C GLU A 182 -20.37 4.62 0.72
N PHE A 183 -21.56 4.18 0.27
CA PHE A 183 -22.70 3.96 1.14
C PHE A 183 -23.18 2.52 1.00
N SER A 184 -23.36 1.85 2.12
CA SER A 184 -23.98 0.53 2.15
C SER A 184 -25.13 0.49 3.16
N MET A 185 -26.18 -0.28 2.87
CA MET A 185 -27.32 -0.48 3.76
C MET A 185 -27.79 -1.93 3.67
N ASN A 186 -28.07 -2.52 4.82
CA ASN A 186 -28.69 -3.82 4.94
C ASN A 186 -29.95 -3.72 5.78
N ALA A 187 -31.03 -4.38 5.35
CA ALA A 187 -32.29 -4.42 6.07
C ALA A 187 -32.83 -5.85 6.15
N LYS A 188 -33.18 -6.31 7.34
CA LYS A 188 -33.88 -7.58 7.58
C LYS A 188 -35.38 -7.31 7.52
N LEU A 189 -35.99 -7.59 6.36
CA LEU A 189 -37.41 -7.31 6.12
C LEU A 189 -38.33 -8.32 6.82
N ILE A 190 -37.95 -9.59 6.87
CA ILE A 190 -38.73 -10.67 7.47
C ILE A 190 -37.81 -11.50 8.37
N GLU A 191 -38.21 -11.69 9.60
CA GLU A 191 -37.58 -12.60 10.53
C GLU A 191 -38.62 -13.65 10.92
N THR A 192 -38.49 -14.87 10.38
CA THR A 192 -39.32 -16.01 10.75
C THR A 192 -38.74 -16.62 12.02
N ARG A 193 -39.59 -16.73 13.05
CA ARG A 193 -39.28 -17.48 14.29
C ARG A 193 -39.43 -18.96 14.06
#